data_d9dc6a96313fef09acd3cd2b3f1039ec
#
_entry.id   d9dc6a96313fef09acd3cd2b3f1039ec
#
_cell.length_a   1.000
_cell.length_b   1.000
_cell.length_c   1.000
_cell.angle_alpha   90.00
_cell.angle_beta   90.00
_cell.angle_gamma   90.00
#
_symmetry.space_group_name_H-M   'P 1'
#
loop_
_entity.id
_entity.type
_entity.pdbx_description
1 polymer ?
#
loop_
_entity_poly.entity_id
_entity_poly.type
_entity_poly.pdbx_seq_one_letter_code
_entity_poly.pdbx_strand_id
1 'polypeptide(L)'
;DEFVLDPTRVTLLCGSAGFDGTSFKGMLASKFDIQLNKTSRNSILLQTNINNTRSDVAHLIRVLAEIAHDIDTRLRRGGEQALLEFDNRVAALMNDVPDLPNFSNFQAAFRENALSATSEGHMREAFYAAYRAENCEYLAVNSPEMERRLREGPEVVAADFVIPYPPGFPIMVPGQV
;
A
#
# COMPACT_ATOMS: atom_id res chain seq x y z
N ASP A 1 20.47 -1.35 -22.82
CA ASP A 1 19.74 -1.70 -21.60
C ASP A 1 18.29 -1.25 -21.76
N GLU A 2 17.35 -2.15 -21.53
CA GLU A 2 15.90 -1.87 -21.67
C GLU A 2 15.31 -1.14 -20.46
N PHE A 3 16.05 -1.06 -19.35
CA PHE A 3 15.60 -0.49 -18.10
C PHE A 3 16.55 0.59 -17.61
N VAL A 4 15.99 1.70 -17.16
CA VAL A 4 16.72 2.81 -16.56
C VAL A 4 16.12 3.16 -15.21
N LEU A 5 16.98 3.38 -14.21
CA LEU A 5 16.54 3.85 -12.90
C LEU A 5 15.93 5.25 -13.02
N ASP A 6 14.71 5.43 -12.47
CA ASP A 6 14.09 6.75 -12.34
C ASP A 6 14.67 7.49 -11.12
N PRO A 7 15.54 8.49 -11.33
CA PRO A 7 16.18 9.22 -10.22
C PRO A 7 15.23 10.20 -9.53
N THR A 8 14.03 10.40 -10.07
CA THR A 8 13.03 11.33 -9.50
C THR A 8 12.22 10.70 -8.38
N ARG A 9 12.33 9.38 -8.20
CA ARG A 9 11.60 8.62 -7.19
C ARG A 9 12.56 7.89 -6.27
N VAL A 10 12.56 8.28 -5.01
CA VAL A 10 13.42 7.68 -3.98
C VAL A 10 12.56 7.00 -2.93
N THR A 11 12.68 5.68 -2.82
CA THR A 11 12.02 4.92 -1.75
C THR A 11 12.96 4.82 -0.56
N LEU A 12 12.47 5.24 0.61
CA LEU A 12 13.17 5.12 1.88
C LEU A 12 12.49 4.05 2.74
N LEU A 13 13.26 3.07 3.20
CA LEU A 13 12.80 2.01 4.11
C LEU A 13 12.86 2.49 5.55
N CYS A 14 11.78 3.13 6.01
CA CYS A 14 11.68 3.63 7.38
C CYS A 14 11.43 2.53 8.43
N GLY A 15 10.97 1.36 8.00
CA GLY A 15 10.79 0.19 8.87
C GLY A 15 12.06 -0.27 9.55
N SER A 16 13.22 -0.17 8.89
CA SER A 16 14.53 -0.49 9.46
C SER A 16 14.95 0.47 10.60
N ALA A 17 14.32 1.64 10.67
CA ALA A 17 14.46 2.61 11.76
C ALA A 17 13.31 2.54 12.79
N GLY A 18 12.49 1.50 12.73
CA GLY A 18 11.37 1.26 13.64
C GLY A 18 10.13 2.13 13.39
N PHE A 19 9.99 2.73 12.20
CA PHE A 19 8.82 3.52 11.83
C PHE A 19 7.94 2.81 10.80
N ASP A 20 6.64 2.80 11.02
CA ASP A 20 5.71 2.57 9.92
C ASP A 20 5.63 3.81 9.01
N GLY A 21 5.27 3.59 7.74
CA GLY A 21 5.28 4.66 6.75
C GLY A 21 4.33 5.81 7.07
N THR A 22 3.19 5.55 7.68
CA THR A 22 2.19 6.58 8.02
C THR A 22 2.67 7.47 9.15
N SER A 23 3.17 6.88 10.24
CA SER A 23 3.74 7.60 11.37
C SER A 23 4.96 8.42 10.95
N PHE A 24 5.82 7.84 10.12
CA PHE A 24 7.00 8.53 9.61
C PHE A 24 6.64 9.74 8.73
N LYS A 25 5.67 9.58 7.82
CA LYS A 25 5.10 10.68 7.03
C LYS A 25 4.56 11.79 7.91
N GLY A 26 3.75 11.44 8.93
CA GLY A 26 3.18 12.40 9.86
C GLY A 26 4.24 13.20 10.61
N MET A 27 5.31 12.53 11.06
CA MET A 27 6.45 13.16 11.73
C MET A 27 7.20 14.11 10.80
N LEU A 28 7.53 13.68 9.58
CA LEU A 28 8.22 14.51 8.59
C LEU A 28 7.42 15.75 8.22
N ALA A 29 6.10 15.61 8.04
CA ALA A 29 5.23 16.74 7.72
C ALA A 29 5.09 17.72 8.89
N SER A 30 4.87 17.22 10.11
CA SER A 30 4.55 18.07 11.26
C SER A 30 5.77 18.76 11.88
N LYS A 31 6.93 18.09 11.88
CA LYS A 31 8.14 18.61 12.54
C LYS A 31 9.13 19.27 11.59
N PHE A 32 9.16 18.83 10.34
CA PHE A 32 10.21 19.19 9.40
C PHE A 32 9.71 19.81 8.11
N ASP A 33 8.39 19.98 7.96
CA ASP A 33 7.73 20.52 6.76
C ASP A 33 8.09 19.78 5.47
N ILE A 34 8.29 18.45 5.56
CA ILE A 34 8.56 17.58 4.42
C ILE A 34 7.30 16.83 4.04
N GLN A 35 6.75 17.13 2.87
CA GLN A 35 5.58 16.43 2.32
C GLN A 35 6.02 15.24 1.46
N LEU A 36 5.29 14.13 1.58
CA LEU A 36 5.58 12.90 0.88
C LEU A 36 4.49 12.55 -0.13
N ASN A 37 4.91 11.90 -1.21
CA ASN A 37 3.99 11.41 -2.24
C ASN A 37 3.16 10.22 -1.72
N LYS A 38 3.84 9.20 -1.19
CA LYS A 38 3.20 7.93 -0.84
C LYS A 38 3.86 7.26 0.35
N THR A 39 3.08 6.46 1.06
CA THR A 39 3.57 5.58 2.14
C THR A 39 3.15 4.14 1.87
N SER A 40 3.92 3.21 2.41
CA SER A 40 3.53 1.82 2.60
C SER A 40 3.73 1.42 4.07
N ARG A 41 3.60 0.14 4.38
CA ARG A 41 3.76 -0.36 5.74
C ARG A 41 5.10 0.06 6.38
N ASN A 42 6.20 -0.07 5.66
CA ASN A 42 7.56 0.11 6.16
C ASN A 42 8.42 1.02 5.30
N SER A 43 7.81 1.75 4.36
CA SER A 43 8.53 2.64 3.45
C SER A 43 7.74 3.89 3.11
N ILE A 44 8.46 4.89 2.66
CA ILE A 44 7.92 6.13 2.11
C ILE A 44 8.51 6.37 0.71
N LEU A 45 7.73 7.04 -0.13
CA LEU A 45 8.16 7.47 -1.45
C LEU A 45 8.35 8.99 -1.47
N LEU A 46 9.56 9.40 -1.71
CA LEU A 46 9.95 10.78 -2.00
C LEU A 46 9.93 10.97 -3.51
N GLN A 47 9.44 12.11 -3.95
CA GLN A 47 9.46 12.48 -5.36
C GLN A 47 10.16 13.82 -5.51
N THR A 48 11.16 13.85 -6.39
CA THR A 48 11.87 15.07 -6.76
C THR A 48 11.39 15.59 -8.11
N ASN A 49 11.54 16.87 -8.32
CA ASN A 49 11.21 17.53 -9.57
C ASN A 49 12.18 18.67 -9.86
N ILE A 50 12.00 19.37 -10.99
CA ILE A 50 12.89 20.45 -11.43
C ILE A 50 12.97 21.65 -10.48
N ASN A 51 12.01 21.78 -9.55
CA ASN A 51 12.02 22.88 -8.57
C ASN A 51 12.82 22.55 -7.32
N ASN A 52 13.21 21.26 -7.12
CA ASN A 52 14.02 20.91 -5.99
C ASN A 52 15.45 21.41 -6.16
N THR A 53 15.94 22.02 -5.09
CA THR A 53 17.28 22.60 -5.03
C THR A 53 18.23 21.70 -4.23
N ARG A 54 19.52 22.00 -4.29
CA ARG A 54 20.52 21.37 -3.41
C ARG A 54 20.22 21.63 -1.92
N SER A 55 19.59 22.77 -1.61
CA SER A 55 19.17 23.10 -0.25
C SER A 55 18.09 22.15 0.26
N ASP A 56 17.13 21.78 -0.58
CA ASP A 56 16.06 20.83 -0.20
C ASP A 56 16.64 19.44 0.09
N VAL A 57 17.58 19.00 -0.72
CA VAL A 57 18.30 17.73 -0.50
C VAL A 57 19.12 17.78 0.79
N ALA A 58 19.85 18.89 1.03
CA ALA A 58 20.62 19.08 2.26
C ALA A 58 19.72 19.12 3.49
N HIS A 59 18.54 19.75 3.39
CA HIS A 59 17.52 19.74 4.44
C HIS A 59 17.07 18.31 4.75
N LEU A 60 16.69 17.53 3.74
CA LEU A 60 16.28 16.13 3.92
C LEU A 60 17.39 15.31 4.62
N ILE A 61 18.64 15.41 4.15
CA ILE A 61 19.77 14.69 4.74
C ILE A 61 19.96 15.08 6.21
N ARG A 62 19.89 16.36 6.53
CA ARG A 62 20.00 16.85 7.91
C ARG A 62 18.89 16.29 8.79
N VAL A 63 17.65 16.29 8.31
CA VAL A 63 16.50 15.76 9.04
C VAL A 63 16.66 14.25 9.30
N LEU A 64 17.07 13.48 8.29
CA LEU A 64 17.30 12.04 8.46
C LEU A 64 18.44 11.76 9.46
N ALA A 65 19.50 12.55 9.44
CA ALA A 65 20.60 12.45 10.40
C ALA A 65 20.15 12.80 11.84
N GLU A 66 19.31 13.82 12.00
CA GLU A 66 18.73 14.21 13.29
C GLU A 66 17.87 13.07 13.85
N ILE A 67 17.00 12.49 13.04
CA ILE A 67 16.14 11.36 13.43
C ILE A 67 16.99 10.15 13.83
N ALA A 68 18.02 9.83 13.05
CA ALA A 68 18.94 8.73 13.37
C ALA A 68 19.67 8.96 14.71
N HIS A 69 20.14 10.18 14.95
CA HIS A 69 20.79 10.56 16.21
C HIS A 69 19.83 10.45 17.41
N ASP A 70 18.58 10.85 17.25
CA ASP A 70 17.56 10.75 18.28
C ASP A 70 17.26 9.29 18.64
N ILE A 71 17.18 8.39 17.64
CA ILE A 71 17.02 6.96 17.84
C ILE A 71 18.22 6.42 18.63
N ASP A 72 19.42 6.66 18.18
CA ASP A 72 20.66 6.19 18.83
C ASP A 72 20.74 6.68 20.29
N THR A 73 20.45 7.94 20.52
CA THR A 73 20.44 8.52 21.87
C THR A 73 19.40 7.85 22.77
N ARG A 74 18.21 7.59 22.25
CA ARG A 74 17.14 6.92 23.00
C ARG A 74 17.52 5.49 23.35
N LEU A 75 18.09 4.74 22.41
CA LEU A 75 18.52 3.36 22.60
C LEU A 75 19.64 3.28 23.66
N ARG A 76 20.64 4.15 23.57
CA ARG A 76 21.73 4.21 24.57
C ARG A 76 21.23 4.52 25.98
N ARG A 77 20.26 5.43 26.11
CA ARG A 77 19.68 5.79 27.42
C ARG A 77 18.77 4.72 27.99
N GLY A 78 18.04 4.00 27.14
CA GLY A 78 17.08 2.98 27.57
C GLY A 78 17.67 1.61 27.85
N GLY A 79 18.96 1.37 27.49
CA GLY A 79 19.65 0.11 27.74
C GLY A 79 19.07 -1.08 26.98
N GLU A 80 19.30 -2.27 27.52
CA GLU A 80 18.90 -3.54 26.88
C GLU A 80 17.40 -3.64 26.58
N GLN A 81 16.56 -3.15 27.47
CA GLN A 81 15.12 -3.20 27.29
C GLN A 81 14.68 -2.38 26.06
N ALA A 82 15.19 -1.16 25.92
CA ALA A 82 14.88 -0.30 24.79
C ALA A 82 15.40 -0.87 23.46
N LEU A 83 16.55 -1.53 23.51
CA LEU A 83 17.11 -2.20 22.34
C LEU A 83 16.24 -3.38 21.92
N LEU A 84 15.81 -4.23 22.84
CA LEU A 84 14.95 -5.37 22.58
C LEU A 84 13.59 -4.93 21.99
N GLU A 85 12.99 -3.88 22.55
CA GLU A 85 11.72 -3.32 22.06
C GLU A 85 11.88 -2.75 20.63
N PHE A 86 13.02 -2.10 20.37
CA PHE A 86 13.35 -1.59 19.04
C PHE A 86 13.53 -2.72 18.03
N ASP A 87 14.31 -3.75 18.35
CA ASP A 87 14.55 -4.90 17.49
C ASP A 87 13.25 -5.65 17.17
N ASN A 88 12.39 -5.86 18.18
CA ASN A 88 11.08 -6.47 17.99
C ASN A 88 10.20 -5.63 17.04
N ARG A 89 10.22 -4.31 17.19
CA ARG A 89 9.47 -3.40 16.32
C ARG A 89 10.00 -3.42 14.88
N VAL A 90 11.31 -3.41 14.70
CA VAL A 90 11.95 -3.54 13.38
C VAL A 90 11.58 -4.87 12.75
N ALA A 91 11.68 -5.98 13.51
CA ALA A 91 11.32 -7.31 13.03
C ALA A 91 9.85 -7.37 12.58
N ALA A 92 8.93 -6.83 13.40
CA ALA A 92 7.51 -6.77 13.05
C ALA A 92 7.25 -5.96 11.77
N LEU A 93 7.98 -4.86 11.53
CA LEU A 93 7.80 -4.03 10.34
C LEU A 93 8.45 -4.60 9.07
N MET A 94 9.56 -5.32 9.22
CA MET A 94 10.38 -5.76 8.10
C MET A 94 10.16 -7.22 7.72
N ASN A 95 9.93 -8.10 8.70
CA ASN A 95 9.90 -9.54 8.50
C ASN A 95 8.50 -10.14 8.64
N ASP A 96 7.67 -9.56 9.49
CA ASP A 96 6.30 -10.01 9.70
C ASP A 96 5.38 -9.47 8.61
N VAL A 97 5.44 -10.11 7.45
CA VAL A 97 4.59 -9.77 6.31
C VAL A 97 3.23 -10.43 6.52
N PRO A 98 2.13 -9.65 6.58
CA PRO A 98 0.79 -10.25 6.69
C PRO A 98 0.50 -11.11 5.47
N ASP A 99 -0.26 -12.18 5.66
CA ASP A 99 -0.77 -12.99 4.56
C ASP A 99 -1.49 -12.10 3.56
N LEU A 100 -1.11 -12.24 2.29
CA LEU A 100 -1.75 -11.51 1.22
C LEU A 100 -3.12 -12.15 0.92
N PRO A 101 -4.15 -11.35 0.65
CA PRO A 101 -5.40 -11.87 0.11
C PRO A 101 -5.16 -12.67 -1.16
N ASN A 102 -6.00 -13.63 -1.43
CA ASN A 102 -5.96 -14.35 -2.70
C ASN A 102 -6.46 -13.43 -3.83
N PHE A 103 -5.55 -12.66 -4.41
CA PHE A 103 -5.87 -11.76 -5.52
C PHE A 103 -6.27 -12.47 -6.81
N SER A 104 -6.12 -13.79 -6.88
CA SER A 104 -6.55 -14.61 -8.02
C SER A 104 -7.92 -15.27 -7.82
N ASN A 105 -8.67 -14.84 -6.81
CA ASN A 105 -10.02 -15.38 -6.57
C ASN A 105 -11.04 -14.69 -7.47
N PHE A 106 -11.09 -15.13 -8.72
CA PHE A 106 -12.08 -14.67 -9.70
C PHE A 106 -13.25 -15.63 -9.76
N GLN A 107 -14.43 -15.11 -10.04
CA GLN A 107 -15.65 -15.91 -10.22
C GLN A 107 -15.47 -16.88 -11.42
N ALA A 108 -15.94 -18.13 -11.25
CA ALA A 108 -15.72 -19.22 -12.20
C ALA A 108 -16.13 -18.89 -13.63
N ALA A 109 -17.24 -18.15 -13.82
CA ALA A 109 -17.71 -17.74 -15.14
C ALA A 109 -16.68 -16.93 -15.95
N PHE A 110 -15.78 -16.20 -15.27
CA PHE A 110 -14.71 -15.44 -15.94
C PHE A 110 -13.42 -16.23 -16.09
N ARG A 111 -13.22 -17.30 -15.31
CA ARG A 111 -12.03 -18.16 -15.40
C ARG A 111 -12.12 -19.18 -16.53
N GLU A 112 -13.30 -19.69 -16.77
CA GLU A 112 -13.52 -20.80 -17.72
C GLU A 112 -13.58 -20.37 -19.18
N ASN A 113 -13.35 -19.11 -19.47
CA ASN A 113 -13.33 -18.65 -20.83
C ASN A 113 -12.09 -19.18 -21.57
N ALA A 114 -12.32 -20.05 -22.55
CA ALA A 114 -11.27 -20.69 -23.36
C ALA A 114 -10.35 -19.74 -24.13
N LEU A 115 -10.73 -18.47 -24.23
CA LEU A 115 -9.92 -17.42 -24.87
C LEU A 115 -8.97 -16.74 -23.90
N SER A 116 -9.06 -17.01 -22.60
CA SER A 116 -8.14 -16.47 -21.62
C SER A 116 -6.83 -17.25 -21.61
N ALA A 117 -5.71 -16.55 -21.81
CA ALA A 117 -4.37 -17.12 -21.70
C ALA A 117 -3.84 -17.12 -20.25
N THR A 118 -4.60 -16.58 -19.30
CA THR A 118 -4.21 -16.44 -17.89
C THR A 118 -5.13 -17.23 -16.98
N SER A 119 -4.63 -17.65 -15.82
CA SER A 119 -5.40 -18.35 -14.79
C SER A 119 -6.48 -17.47 -14.15
N GLU A 120 -6.34 -16.14 -14.25
CA GLU A 120 -7.26 -15.14 -13.72
C GLU A 120 -8.51 -14.97 -14.60
N GLY A 121 -8.49 -15.50 -15.85
CA GLY A 121 -9.62 -15.42 -16.77
C GLY A 121 -9.73 -14.08 -17.50
N HIS A 122 -10.93 -13.73 -17.92
CA HIS A 122 -11.19 -12.54 -18.72
C HIS A 122 -11.66 -11.34 -17.88
N MET A 123 -10.73 -10.61 -17.29
CA MET A 123 -11.05 -9.35 -16.59
C MET A 123 -11.79 -8.34 -17.48
N ARG A 124 -11.49 -8.30 -18.78
CA ARG A 124 -12.17 -7.42 -19.73
C ARG A 124 -13.65 -7.75 -19.88
N GLU A 125 -14.00 -9.02 -19.87
CA GLU A 125 -15.39 -9.46 -19.98
C GLU A 125 -16.20 -9.03 -18.76
N ALA A 126 -15.69 -9.24 -17.56
CA ALA A 126 -16.31 -8.76 -16.33
C ALA A 126 -16.49 -7.24 -16.33
N PHE A 127 -15.44 -6.50 -16.73
CA PHE A 127 -15.46 -5.05 -16.84
C PHE A 127 -16.56 -4.56 -17.82
N TYR A 128 -16.62 -5.13 -19.03
CA TYR A 128 -17.64 -4.73 -19.98
C TYR A 128 -19.05 -5.19 -19.64
N ALA A 129 -19.21 -6.32 -18.94
CA ALA A 129 -20.51 -6.75 -18.44
C ALA A 129 -21.10 -5.75 -17.44
N ALA A 130 -20.26 -5.08 -16.65
CA ALA A 130 -20.65 -4.08 -15.68
C ALA A 130 -21.17 -2.75 -16.29
N TYR A 131 -20.94 -2.49 -17.57
CA TYR A 131 -21.54 -1.34 -18.27
C TYR A 131 -23.06 -1.50 -18.51
N ARG A 132 -23.59 -2.68 -18.32
CA ARG A 132 -25.03 -2.94 -18.43
C ARG A 132 -25.62 -2.91 -17.02
N ALA A 133 -26.44 -1.90 -16.75
CA ALA A 133 -27.04 -1.67 -15.44
C ALA A 133 -27.83 -2.88 -14.91
N GLU A 134 -28.44 -3.66 -15.80
CA GLU A 134 -29.17 -4.88 -15.46
C GLU A 134 -28.28 -6.00 -14.90
N ASN A 135 -26.97 -5.93 -15.10
CA ASN A 135 -26.00 -6.90 -14.57
C ASN A 135 -25.45 -6.49 -13.19
N CYS A 136 -25.81 -5.33 -12.68
CA CYS A 136 -25.17 -4.74 -11.49
C CYS A 136 -26.19 -4.43 -10.40
N GLU A 137 -25.80 -4.67 -9.17
CA GLU A 137 -26.46 -4.18 -7.97
C GLU A 137 -25.52 -3.22 -7.23
N TYR A 138 -26.06 -2.20 -6.60
CA TYR A 138 -25.30 -1.30 -5.74
C TYR A 138 -25.61 -1.61 -4.28
N LEU A 139 -24.61 -2.15 -3.58
CA LEU A 139 -24.70 -2.49 -2.17
C LEU A 139 -23.72 -1.63 -1.36
N ALA A 140 -24.20 -1.08 -0.25
CA ALA A 140 -23.29 -0.42 0.69
C ALA A 140 -22.40 -1.47 1.38
N VAL A 141 -21.11 -1.26 1.38
CA VAL A 141 -20.10 -2.21 1.92
C VAL A 141 -20.38 -2.60 3.37
N ASN A 142 -20.87 -1.64 4.19
CA ASN A 142 -21.18 -1.87 5.60
C ASN A 142 -22.67 -2.15 5.86
N SER A 143 -23.40 -2.65 4.86
CA SER A 143 -24.82 -2.94 5.01
C SER A 143 -25.08 -4.36 5.51
N PRO A 144 -26.17 -4.59 6.28
CA PRO A 144 -26.59 -5.94 6.66
C PRO A 144 -26.87 -6.85 5.45
N GLU A 145 -27.28 -6.27 4.33
CA GLU A 145 -27.49 -7.00 3.09
C GLU A 145 -26.17 -7.52 2.51
N MET A 146 -25.11 -6.70 2.52
CA MET A 146 -23.77 -7.16 2.09
C MET A 146 -23.29 -8.30 2.99
N GLU A 147 -23.42 -8.17 4.31
CA GLU A 147 -23.04 -9.23 5.24
C GLU A 147 -23.84 -10.52 5.03
N ARG A 148 -25.11 -10.40 4.72
CA ARG A 148 -25.96 -11.54 4.40
C ARG A 148 -25.50 -12.23 3.12
N ARG A 149 -25.24 -11.48 2.05
CA ARG A 149 -24.75 -12.01 0.77
C ARG A 149 -23.40 -12.73 0.92
N LEU A 150 -22.47 -12.18 1.70
CA LEU A 150 -21.19 -12.82 1.96
C LEU A 150 -21.30 -14.15 2.72
N ARG A 151 -22.35 -14.34 3.53
CA ARG A 151 -22.57 -15.58 4.29
C ARG A 151 -23.42 -16.62 3.57
N GLU A 152 -24.46 -16.18 2.90
CA GLU A 152 -25.54 -17.04 2.39
C GLU A 152 -25.53 -17.14 0.87
N GLY A 153 -24.79 -16.27 0.18
CA GLY A 153 -24.82 -16.13 -1.27
C GLY A 153 -26.07 -15.37 -1.79
N PRO A 154 -26.23 -15.27 -3.08
CA PRO A 154 -25.25 -15.67 -4.10
C PRO A 154 -23.93 -14.92 -3.98
N GLU A 155 -22.88 -15.51 -4.51
CA GLU A 155 -21.50 -14.96 -4.50
C GLU A 155 -21.48 -13.52 -5.03
N VAL A 156 -20.81 -12.62 -4.31
CA VAL A 156 -20.70 -11.22 -4.69
C VAL A 156 -19.42 -11.03 -5.51
N VAL A 157 -19.58 -10.46 -6.69
CA VAL A 157 -18.49 -10.24 -7.66
C VAL A 157 -18.29 -8.76 -7.87
N ALA A 158 -17.05 -8.30 -7.80
CA ALA A 158 -16.74 -6.91 -8.07
C ALA A 158 -17.07 -6.55 -9.53
N ALA A 159 -17.90 -5.54 -9.70
CA ALA A 159 -18.28 -5.01 -11.02
C ALA A 159 -17.34 -3.90 -11.49
N ASP A 160 -16.65 -3.23 -10.56
CA ASP A 160 -15.75 -2.12 -10.84
C ASP A 160 -14.46 -2.25 -10.03
N PHE A 161 -13.51 -1.38 -10.34
CA PHE A 161 -12.29 -1.27 -9.55
C PHE A 161 -12.58 -0.62 -8.19
N VAL A 162 -12.22 -1.29 -7.12
CA VAL A 162 -12.24 -0.69 -5.78
C VAL A 162 -10.86 -0.13 -5.50
N ILE A 163 -10.77 1.19 -5.52
CA ILE A 163 -9.49 1.93 -5.44
C ILE A 163 -9.52 2.90 -4.26
N PRO A 164 -9.04 2.49 -3.07
CA PRO A 164 -8.90 3.44 -1.98
C PRO A 164 -7.84 4.49 -2.31
N TYR A 165 -8.12 5.73 -1.99
CA TYR A 165 -7.18 6.82 -2.18
C TYR A 165 -6.94 7.59 -0.88
N PRO A 166 -5.70 7.87 -0.52
CA PRO A 166 -4.44 7.32 -1.03
C PRO A 166 -4.24 5.84 -0.65
N PRO A 167 -3.52 5.00 -1.38
CA PRO A 167 -2.51 5.32 -2.40
C PRO A 167 -2.97 5.21 -3.85
N GLY A 168 -4.23 4.87 -4.15
CA GLY A 168 -4.73 4.76 -5.51
C GLY A 168 -4.39 3.43 -6.20
N PHE A 169 -4.21 2.35 -5.44
CA PHE A 169 -4.11 1.00 -6.00
C PHE A 169 -5.46 0.29 -5.92
N PRO A 170 -5.84 -0.45 -6.95
CA PRO A 170 -6.99 -1.31 -6.85
C PRO A 170 -6.75 -2.43 -5.83
N ILE A 171 -7.68 -2.58 -4.89
CA ILE A 171 -7.74 -3.71 -3.96
C ILE A 171 -8.67 -4.80 -4.46
N MET A 172 -9.58 -4.45 -5.34
CA MET A 172 -10.40 -5.39 -6.12
C MET A 172 -10.50 -4.92 -7.58
N VAL A 173 -10.60 -5.86 -8.48
CA VAL A 173 -10.81 -5.60 -9.90
C VAL A 173 -12.08 -6.33 -10.37
N PRO A 174 -12.67 -5.90 -11.51
CA PRO A 174 -13.86 -6.56 -12.06
C PRO A 174 -13.66 -8.07 -12.21
N GLY A 175 -14.65 -8.85 -11.75
CA GLY A 175 -14.61 -10.30 -11.80
C GLY A 175 -14.09 -11.00 -10.54
N GLN A 176 -13.50 -10.29 -9.60
CA GLN A 176 -13.06 -10.85 -8.31
C GLN A 176 -14.22 -11.05 -7.34
N VAL A 177 -14.10 -12.11 -6.55
CA VAL A 177 -15.04 -12.50 -5.48
C VAL A 177 -14.56 -11.98 -4.14
#